data_ebd576e842d67f44a0df4f9ae5d0a553
#
_entry.id   ebd576e842d67f44a0df4f9ae5d0a553
#
_cell.length_a   1.000
_cell.length_b   1.000
_cell.length_c   1.000
_cell.angle_alpha   90.00
_cell.angle_beta   90.00
_cell.angle_gamma   90.00
#
_symmetry.space_group_name_H-M   'P 1'
#
loop_
_entity.id
_entity.type
_entity.pdbx_description
1 polymer ?
#
loop_
_entity_poly.entity_id
_entity_poly.type
_entity_poly.pdbx_seq_one_letter_code
_entity_poly.pdbx_strand_id
1 'polypeptide(L)'
;MKRWMMLFLLALAMLMVCAGAEAEEQAAGYTRYVLLEDGTAMITGYDGLAETLEIPAAVDGHPVSAIGKGAFYGCSSLTSVTIPQGVESIGDYAFESCAALMKVSIPESVASVGENPFVGCTALRYIVVPAQHPALAVVQGVLYARAEQRLICYPAAYVTESFTVPEGTAVIDSLAFYHTKALKEIILPDSVTAIGASAFEGCSALEKVVLPAGLRAVAPRTFAWCRSLKEIVLPETVADVGAEAFLFCRNLTRVTLPDDVQSIGEDAFTWCPKVQIAVQPGTAAAQWASSQGLKVTGK
;
A
#
# COMPACT_ATOMS: atom_id res chain seq x y z
N MET A 1 -21.64 4.51 -23.52
CA MET A 1 -22.25 5.13 -22.32
C MET A 1 -22.77 4.12 -21.27
N LYS A 2 -23.26 2.92 -21.61
CA LYS A 2 -23.78 1.95 -20.63
C LYS A 2 -22.72 1.18 -19.81
N ARG A 3 -21.48 1.10 -20.26
CA ARG A 3 -20.39 0.35 -19.58
C ARG A 3 -19.72 1.13 -18.44
N TRP A 4 -19.75 2.45 -18.47
CA TRP A 4 -19.17 3.31 -17.43
C TRP A 4 -20.11 3.48 -16.22
N MET A 5 -21.41 3.27 -16.40
CA MET A 5 -22.39 3.34 -15.32
C MET A 5 -22.37 2.12 -14.40
N MET A 6 -21.90 0.96 -14.91
CA MET A 6 -21.81 -0.27 -14.11
C MET A 6 -20.58 -0.28 -13.17
N LEU A 7 -19.47 0.32 -13.57
CA LEU A 7 -18.27 0.45 -12.72
C LEU A 7 -18.47 1.48 -11.58
N PHE A 8 -19.29 2.53 -11.81
CA PHE A 8 -19.64 3.50 -10.77
C PHE A 8 -20.63 2.93 -9.75
N LEU A 9 -21.48 1.97 -10.13
CA LEU A 9 -22.42 1.32 -9.23
C LEU A 9 -21.74 0.32 -8.28
N LEU A 10 -20.67 -0.35 -8.71
CA LEU A 10 -19.88 -1.25 -7.84
C LEU A 10 -19.04 -0.48 -6.81
N ALA A 11 -18.52 0.69 -7.15
CA ALA A 11 -17.80 1.55 -6.19
C ALA A 11 -18.79 2.24 -5.20
N LEU A 12 -20.04 2.48 -5.60
CA LEU A 12 -21.05 3.06 -4.73
C LEU A 12 -21.65 2.03 -3.75
N ALA A 13 -21.63 0.74 -4.08
CA ALA A 13 -22.10 -0.31 -3.18
C ALA A 13 -21.19 -0.50 -1.94
N MET A 14 -19.91 -0.11 -2.01
CA MET A 14 -19.02 -0.09 -0.84
C MET A 14 -19.25 1.10 0.11
N LEU A 15 -20.00 2.14 -0.31
CA LEU A 15 -20.22 3.38 0.44
C LEU A 15 -21.64 3.51 1.03
N MET A 16 -22.55 2.56 0.78
CA MET A 16 -23.94 2.60 1.26
C MET A 16 -24.27 1.53 2.31
N VAL A 17 -23.34 1.15 3.18
CA VAL A 17 -23.68 0.47 4.44
C VAL A 17 -23.62 1.48 5.58
N CYS A 18 -24.46 2.50 5.48
CA CYS A 18 -24.77 3.40 6.59
C CYS A 18 -26.24 3.81 6.54
N ALA A 19 -27.13 2.89 6.83
CA ALA A 19 -28.42 3.09 7.51
C ALA A 19 -29.33 1.87 7.28
N GLY A 20 -29.35 0.94 8.23
CA GLY A 20 -30.36 -0.10 8.29
C GLY A 20 -29.78 -1.47 8.62
N ALA A 21 -29.99 -1.94 9.84
CA ALA A 21 -29.62 -3.23 10.42
C ALA A 21 -28.18 -3.68 10.08
N GLU A 22 -27.28 -3.57 11.03
CA GLU A 22 -25.96 -4.22 10.93
C GLU A 22 -26.22 -5.70 10.59
N ALA A 23 -25.66 -6.16 9.48
CA ALA A 23 -25.77 -7.57 9.11
C ALA A 23 -25.19 -8.39 10.26
N GLU A 24 -25.99 -9.31 10.81
CA GLU A 24 -25.59 -10.11 11.97
C GLU A 24 -24.41 -11.00 11.59
N GLU A 25 -23.29 -10.85 12.29
CA GLU A 25 -22.10 -11.70 12.07
C GLU A 25 -22.41 -13.11 12.52
N GLN A 26 -22.13 -14.08 11.64
CA GLN A 26 -22.35 -15.52 11.84
C GLN A 26 -21.01 -16.24 11.87
N ALA A 27 -20.99 -17.49 12.33
CA ALA A 27 -19.78 -18.30 12.38
C ALA A 27 -20.02 -19.71 11.87
N ALA A 28 -19.16 -20.17 10.95
CA ALA A 28 -19.08 -21.53 10.46
C ALA A 28 -17.69 -22.10 10.79
N GLY A 29 -17.60 -22.91 11.84
CA GLY A 29 -16.33 -23.38 12.39
C GLY A 29 -15.48 -22.22 12.91
N TYR A 30 -14.31 -22.00 12.31
CA TYR A 30 -13.40 -20.89 12.64
C TYR A 30 -13.59 -19.65 11.75
N THR A 31 -14.56 -19.66 10.85
CA THR A 31 -14.79 -18.57 9.90
C THR A 31 -16.00 -17.76 10.32
N ARG A 32 -15.81 -16.45 10.52
CA ARG A 32 -16.90 -15.49 10.75
C ARG A 32 -17.28 -14.86 9.43
N TYR A 33 -18.57 -14.62 9.23
CA TYR A 33 -19.09 -14.07 7.99
C TYR A 33 -20.39 -13.28 8.19
N VAL A 34 -20.72 -12.49 7.21
CA VAL A 34 -22.04 -11.85 7.07
C VAL A 34 -22.65 -12.21 5.73
N LEU A 35 -23.99 -12.29 5.68
CA LEU A 35 -24.70 -12.49 4.44
C LEU A 35 -24.88 -11.16 3.72
N LEU A 36 -24.63 -11.17 2.41
CA LEU A 36 -24.86 -10.05 1.52
C LEU A 36 -26.30 -10.09 0.96
N GLU A 37 -26.76 -9.00 0.40
CA GLU A 37 -28.14 -8.87 -0.13
C GLU A 37 -28.42 -9.88 -1.26
N ASP A 38 -27.42 -10.31 -1.99
CA ASP A 38 -27.52 -11.30 -3.08
C ASP A 38 -27.52 -12.76 -2.59
N GLY A 39 -27.46 -12.98 -1.28
CA GLY A 39 -27.44 -14.29 -0.65
C GLY A 39 -26.06 -14.94 -0.60
N THR A 40 -25.00 -14.27 -1.05
CA THR A 40 -23.62 -14.70 -0.87
C THR A 40 -23.09 -14.33 0.51
N ALA A 41 -21.91 -14.84 0.86
CA ALA A 41 -21.25 -14.54 2.13
C ALA A 41 -19.98 -13.69 1.93
N MET A 42 -19.77 -12.73 2.81
CA MET A 42 -18.49 -12.06 2.99
C MET A 42 -17.83 -12.54 4.28
N ILE A 43 -16.61 -13.06 4.18
CA ILE A 43 -15.82 -13.44 5.36
C ILE A 43 -15.39 -12.17 6.09
N THR A 44 -15.67 -12.11 7.39
CA THR A 44 -15.34 -10.98 8.28
C THR A 44 -14.28 -11.30 9.30
N GLY A 45 -14.00 -12.60 9.55
CA GLY A 45 -12.97 -13.01 10.49
C GLY A 45 -12.59 -14.49 10.39
N TYR A 46 -11.41 -14.81 10.95
CA TYR A 46 -10.91 -16.18 11.06
C TYR A 46 -10.21 -16.37 12.41
N ASP A 47 -10.69 -17.32 13.20
CA ASP A 47 -10.21 -17.60 14.56
C ASP A 47 -9.40 -18.92 14.63
N GLY A 48 -9.08 -19.52 13.48
CA GLY A 48 -8.32 -20.77 13.41
C GLY A 48 -6.81 -20.58 13.51
N LEU A 49 -6.09 -21.68 13.72
CA LEU A 49 -4.63 -21.73 13.86
C LEU A 49 -3.96 -22.52 12.73
N ALA A 50 -4.63 -22.66 11.58
CA ALA A 50 -4.07 -23.39 10.44
C ALA A 50 -2.77 -22.75 9.94
N GLU A 51 -1.79 -23.57 9.58
CA GLU A 51 -0.59 -23.12 8.89
C GLU A 51 -0.85 -22.93 7.38
N THR A 52 -1.67 -23.79 6.80
CA THR A 52 -2.12 -23.70 5.41
C THR A 52 -3.63 -23.65 5.39
N LEU A 53 -4.18 -22.65 4.73
CA LEU A 53 -5.62 -22.43 4.65
C LEU A 53 -6.08 -22.40 3.19
N GLU A 54 -6.99 -23.31 2.86
CA GLU A 54 -7.88 -23.15 1.71
C GLU A 54 -9.16 -22.52 2.23
N ILE A 55 -9.38 -21.25 1.87
CA ILE A 55 -10.60 -20.53 2.26
C ILE A 55 -11.79 -21.30 1.67
N PRO A 56 -12.86 -21.59 2.45
CA PRO A 56 -13.99 -22.34 1.93
C PRO A 56 -14.71 -21.55 0.83
N ALA A 57 -15.10 -22.24 -0.25
CA ALA A 57 -15.89 -21.64 -1.34
C ALA A 57 -17.34 -21.35 -0.95
N ALA A 58 -17.82 -21.92 0.18
CA ALA A 58 -19.13 -21.64 0.75
C ALA A 58 -19.08 -21.81 2.27
N VAL A 59 -19.89 -21.05 3.00
CA VAL A 59 -20.11 -21.14 4.44
C VAL A 59 -21.60 -21.32 4.71
N ASP A 60 -21.98 -22.34 5.47
CA ASP A 60 -23.38 -22.70 5.78
C ASP A 60 -24.30 -22.74 4.56
N GLY A 61 -23.77 -23.18 3.41
CA GLY A 61 -24.49 -23.27 2.13
C GLY A 61 -24.50 -21.99 1.29
N HIS A 62 -23.94 -20.87 1.78
CA HIS A 62 -23.83 -19.61 1.08
C HIS A 62 -22.48 -19.50 0.37
N PRO A 63 -22.43 -19.28 -0.97
CA PRO A 63 -21.19 -19.06 -1.69
C PRO A 63 -20.42 -17.86 -1.12
N VAL A 64 -19.10 -18.01 -0.96
CA VAL A 64 -18.23 -16.90 -0.52
C VAL A 64 -17.86 -16.06 -1.73
N SER A 65 -18.35 -14.80 -1.77
CA SER A 65 -18.06 -13.84 -2.83
C SER A 65 -17.07 -12.75 -2.43
N ALA A 66 -16.83 -12.55 -1.13
CA ALA A 66 -15.96 -11.49 -0.65
C ALA A 66 -15.14 -11.90 0.58
N ILE A 67 -13.95 -11.31 0.67
CA ILE A 67 -13.14 -11.27 1.89
C ILE A 67 -13.19 -9.84 2.39
N GLY A 68 -13.70 -9.64 3.59
CA GLY A 68 -13.89 -8.32 4.20
C GLY A 68 -12.58 -7.68 4.67
N LYS A 69 -12.67 -6.41 5.01
CA LYS A 69 -11.57 -5.64 5.61
C LYS A 69 -11.06 -6.34 6.88
N GLY A 70 -9.74 -6.57 6.96
CA GLY A 70 -9.09 -7.18 8.13
C GLY A 70 -9.55 -8.59 8.47
N ALA A 71 -10.23 -9.32 7.58
CA ALA A 71 -10.84 -10.61 7.89
C ALA A 71 -9.88 -11.65 8.48
N PHE A 72 -8.60 -11.61 8.10
CA PHE A 72 -7.55 -12.48 8.59
C PHE A 72 -6.49 -11.72 9.40
N TYR A 73 -6.87 -10.60 10.02
CA TYR A 73 -5.96 -9.78 10.81
C TYR A 73 -5.23 -10.62 11.87
N GLY A 74 -3.89 -10.54 11.88
CA GLY A 74 -3.06 -11.16 12.92
C GLY A 74 -3.01 -12.68 12.91
N CYS A 75 -3.48 -13.36 11.85
CA CYS A 75 -3.38 -14.82 11.73
C CYS A 75 -1.91 -15.24 11.56
N SER A 76 -1.15 -15.16 12.65
CA SER A 76 0.32 -15.30 12.68
C SER A 76 0.82 -16.72 12.41
N SER A 77 -0.03 -17.75 12.47
CA SER A 77 0.30 -19.13 12.12
C SER A 77 0.20 -19.41 10.61
N LEU A 78 -0.56 -18.61 9.86
CA LEU A 78 -0.74 -18.82 8.42
C LEU A 78 0.57 -18.64 7.65
N THR A 79 1.00 -19.66 6.94
CA THR A 79 2.14 -19.65 6.03
C THR A 79 1.74 -19.62 4.56
N SER A 80 0.56 -20.18 4.23
CA SER A 80 0.02 -20.22 2.87
C SER A 80 -1.49 -20.10 2.88
N VAL A 81 -2.03 -19.29 1.96
CA VAL A 81 -3.48 -19.11 1.76
C VAL A 81 -3.83 -19.31 0.30
N THR A 82 -4.89 -20.08 0.06
CA THR A 82 -5.55 -20.21 -1.25
C THR A 82 -6.95 -19.61 -1.17
N ILE A 83 -7.18 -18.59 -1.98
CA ILE A 83 -8.51 -17.98 -2.14
C ILE A 83 -9.28 -18.76 -3.19
N PRO A 84 -10.52 -19.21 -2.92
CA PRO A 84 -11.28 -20.06 -3.84
C PRO A 84 -11.85 -19.27 -5.02
N GLN A 85 -12.17 -19.98 -6.09
CA GLN A 85 -13.00 -19.45 -7.18
C GLN A 85 -14.37 -19.04 -6.62
N GLY A 86 -14.93 -17.94 -7.15
CA GLY A 86 -16.17 -17.33 -6.66
C GLY A 86 -15.93 -16.09 -5.80
N VAL A 87 -14.76 -15.95 -5.16
CA VAL A 87 -14.41 -14.71 -4.48
C VAL A 87 -14.13 -13.63 -5.53
N GLU A 88 -14.90 -12.54 -5.48
CA GLU A 88 -14.83 -11.40 -6.42
C GLU A 88 -14.09 -10.21 -5.84
N SER A 89 -14.00 -10.10 -4.52
CA SER A 89 -13.31 -8.97 -3.87
C SER A 89 -12.49 -9.38 -2.65
N ILE A 90 -11.36 -8.67 -2.47
CA ILE A 90 -10.51 -8.73 -1.27
C ILE A 90 -10.48 -7.32 -0.69
N GLY A 91 -10.94 -7.17 0.55
CA GLY A 91 -11.03 -5.89 1.26
C GLY A 91 -9.68 -5.36 1.71
N ASP A 92 -9.69 -4.11 2.17
CA ASP A 92 -8.52 -3.43 2.71
C ASP A 92 -7.90 -4.23 3.85
N TYR A 93 -6.57 -4.36 3.85
CA TYR A 93 -5.84 -4.98 4.97
C TYR A 93 -6.31 -6.41 5.32
N ALA A 94 -6.93 -7.11 4.39
CA ALA A 94 -7.60 -8.40 4.65
C ALA A 94 -6.73 -9.42 5.39
N PHE A 95 -5.42 -9.44 5.15
CA PHE A 95 -4.43 -10.32 5.79
C PHE A 95 -3.39 -9.52 6.58
N GLU A 96 -3.76 -8.34 7.10
CA GLU A 96 -2.83 -7.51 7.86
C GLU A 96 -2.18 -8.27 9.01
N SER A 97 -0.86 -8.09 9.17
CA SER A 97 -0.08 -8.70 10.27
C SER A 97 -0.07 -10.24 10.29
N CYS A 98 -0.37 -10.92 9.18
CA CYS A 98 -0.11 -12.34 9.02
C CYS A 98 1.41 -12.56 8.87
N ALA A 99 2.16 -12.45 9.97
CA ALA A 99 3.63 -12.33 9.93
C ALA A 99 4.35 -13.55 9.33
N ALA A 100 3.77 -14.77 9.42
CA ALA A 100 4.32 -15.99 8.86
C ALA A 100 3.89 -16.25 7.40
N LEU A 101 2.97 -15.46 6.84
CA LEU A 101 2.40 -15.69 5.52
C LEU A 101 3.46 -15.52 4.43
N MET A 102 3.83 -16.61 3.76
CA MET A 102 4.84 -16.64 2.70
C MET A 102 4.24 -16.63 1.31
N LYS A 103 3.03 -17.20 1.14
CA LYS A 103 2.40 -17.38 -0.18
C LYS A 103 0.91 -17.14 -0.13
N VAL A 104 0.41 -16.42 -1.13
CA VAL A 104 -1.04 -16.26 -1.39
C VAL A 104 -1.34 -16.62 -2.83
N SER A 105 -2.40 -17.41 -3.06
CA SER A 105 -2.92 -17.74 -4.39
C SER A 105 -4.28 -17.04 -4.57
N ILE A 106 -4.37 -16.18 -5.59
CA ILE A 106 -5.56 -15.38 -5.90
C ILE A 106 -6.17 -15.92 -7.20
N PRO A 107 -7.47 -16.29 -7.22
CA PRO A 107 -8.13 -16.86 -8.38
C PRO A 107 -8.52 -15.81 -9.41
N GLU A 108 -8.89 -16.26 -10.61
CA GLU A 108 -9.31 -15.40 -11.73
C GLU A 108 -10.60 -14.61 -11.46
N SER A 109 -11.43 -15.09 -10.53
CA SER A 109 -12.69 -14.44 -10.16
C SER A 109 -12.51 -13.10 -9.41
N VAL A 110 -11.36 -12.85 -8.79
CA VAL A 110 -11.14 -11.61 -8.03
C VAL A 110 -11.06 -10.40 -8.96
N ALA A 111 -12.11 -9.60 -8.97
CA ALA A 111 -12.21 -8.40 -9.79
C ALA A 111 -11.65 -7.14 -9.11
N SER A 112 -11.64 -7.11 -7.77
CA SER A 112 -11.17 -5.94 -7.01
C SER A 112 -10.35 -6.34 -5.79
N VAL A 113 -9.36 -5.48 -5.50
CA VAL A 113 -8.51 -5.59 -4.31
C VAL A 113 -8.42 -4.22 -3.69
N GLY A 114 -8.69 -4.13 -2.40
CA GLY A 114 -8.62 -2.90 -1.62
C GLY A 114 -7.20 -2.40 -1.40
N GLU A 115 -7.06 -1.52 -0.43
CA GLU A 115 -5.76 -0.98 -0.02
C GLU A 115 -4.90 -2.12 0.55
N ASN A 116 -3.64 -2.17 0.17
CA ASN A 116 -2.70 -3.28 0.40
C ASN A 116 -3.18 -4.37 1.39
N PRO A 117 -3.75 -5.48 0.93
CA PRO A 117 -4.33 -6.48 1.83
C PRO A 117 -3.29 -7.24 2.67
N PHE A 118 -2.00 -7.10 2.36
CA PHE A 118 -0.91 -7.87 2.96
C PHE A 118 0.04 -7.03 3.81
N VAL A 119 -0.43 -5.91 4.34
CA VAL A 119 0.36 -5.04 5.24
C VAL A 119 0.87 -5.83 6.43
N GLY A 120 2.16 -5.72 6.73
CA GLY A 120 2.75 -6.42 7.87
C GLY A 120 2.95 -7.94 7.68
N CYS A 121 2.66 -8.51 6.51
CA CYS A 121 3.01 -9.89 6.15
C CYS A 121 4.52 -9.98 5.91
N THR A 122 5.32 -9.93 6.96
CA THR A 122 6.79 -9.77 6.87
C THR A 122 7.52 -10.94 6.24
N ALA A 123 6.89 -12.12 6.13
CA ALA A 123 7.42 -13.30 5.44
C ALA A 123 6.93 -13.43 3.99
N LEU A 124 6.02 -12.55 3.52
CA LEU A 124 5.42 -12.69 2.20
C LEU A 124 6.46 -12.54 1.10
N ARG A 125 6.52 -13.57 0.26
CA ARG A 125 7.45 -13.66 -0.87
C ARG A 125 6.75 -13.93 -2.19
N TYR A 126 5.62 -14.65 -2.17
CA TYR A 126 4.97 -15.13 -3.37
C TYR A 126 3.49 -14.73 -3.39
N ILE A 127 3.11 -13.94 -4.37
CA ILE A 127 1.72 -13.69 -4.74
C ILE A 127 1.51 -14.35 -6.09
N VAL A 128 0.55 -15.25 -6.18
CA VAL A 128 0.28 -16.03 -7.39
C VAL A 128 -1.09 -15.67 -7.93
N VAL A 129 -1.13 -15.19 -9.16
CA VAL A 129 -2.35 -14.98 -9.93
C VAL A 129 -2.23 -15.70 -11.27
N PRO A 130 -3.32 -16.16 -11.90
CA PRO A 130 -3.29 -16.71 -13.25
C PRO A 130 -2.69 -15.72 -14.26
N ALA A 131 -1.91 -16.21 -15.23
CA ALA A 131 -1.23 -15.34 -16.22
C ALA A 131 -2.20 -14.47 -17.04
N GLN A 132 -3.42 -14.99 -17.30
CA GLN A 132 -4.48 -14.30 -18.04
C GLN A 132 -5.51 -13.63 -17.12
N HIS A 133 -5.16 -13.37 -15.85
CA HIS A 133 -6.08 -12.74 -14.89
C HIS A 133 -6.60 -11.41 -15.45
N PRO A 134 -7.95 -11.20 -15.52
CA PRO A 134 -8.53 -10.02 -16.19
C PRO A 134 -8.24 -8.70 -15.46
N ALA A 135 -8.24 -8.71 -14.13
CA ALA A 135 -8.12 -7.49 -13.32
C ALA A 135 -6.71 -7.29 -12.72
N LEU A 136 -6.01 -8.38 -12.40
CA LEU A 136 -4.73 -8.33 -11.67
C LEU A 136 -3.55 -8.77 -12.55
N ALA A 137 -2.35 -8.40 -12.14
CA ALA A 137 -1.10 -8.92 -12.66
C ALA A 137 -0.07 -9.08 -11.55
N VAL A 138 0.80 -10.07 -11.71
CA VAL A 138 2.06 -10.10 -10.97
C VAL A 138 3.19 -9.86 -11.95
N VAL A 139 3.88 -8.73 -11.80
CA VAL A 139 5.01 -8.34 -12.63
C VAL A 139 6.25 -8.27 -11.76
N GLN A 140 7.29 -9.03 -12.09
CA GLN A 140 8.50 -9.13 -11.26
C GLN A 140 8.20 -9.43 -9.78
N GLY A 141 7.20 -10.30 -9.51
CA GLY A 141 6.81 -10.68 -8.14
C GLY A 141 5.89 -9.69 -7.41
N VAL A 142 5.60 -8.53 -7.99
CA VAL A 142 4.81 -7.44 -7.40
C VAL A 142 3.38 -7.46 -7.93
N LEU A 143 2.40 -7.21 -7.07
CA LEU A 143 0.97 -7.24 -7.41
C LEU A 143 0.49 -5.88 -7.93
N TYR A 144 -0.21 -5.91 -9.05
CA TYR A 144 -0.80 -4.75 -9.72
C TYR A 144 -2.29 -4.94 -10.02
N ALA A 145 -3.07 -3.86 -9.97
CA ALA A 145 -4.37 -3.74 -10.60
C ALA A 145 -4.19 -3.14 -12.00
N ARG A 146 -4.66 -3.87 -13.05
CA ARG A 146 -4.41 -3.50 -14.45
C ARG A 146 -5.17 -2.26 -14.89
N ALA A 147 -6.48 -2.20 -14.59
CA ALA A 147 -7.36 -1.13 -15.07
C ALA A 147 -7.02 0.23 -14.43
N GLU A 148 -6.64 0.22 -13.15
CA GLU A 148 -6.27 1.42 -12.39
C GLU A 148 -4.79 1.77 -12.54
N GLN A 149 -4.00 0.95 -13.25
CA GLN A 149 -2.54 1.12 -13.37
C GLN A 149 -1.86 1.30 -11.99
N ARG A 150 -2.31 0.52 -11.01
CA ARG A 150 -2.00 0.69 -9.59
C ARG A 150 -1.08 -0.43 -9.12
N LEU A 151 0.05 -0.09 -8.49
CA LEU A 151 0.89 -1.02 -7.75
C LEU A 151 0.28 -1.20 -6.35
N ILE A 152 -0.23 -2.40 -6.06
CA ILE A 152 -0.93 -2.70 -4.81
C ILE A 152 0.03 -3.12 -3.71
N CYS A 153 0.90 -4.10 -3.98
CA CYS A 153 1.75 -4.69 -2.97
C CYS A 153 3.07 -5.22 -3.54
N TYR A 154 4.16 -4.74 -2.98
CA TYR A 154 5.50 -5.32 -3.09
C TYR A 154 5.70 -6.26 -1.90
N PRO A 155 5.92 -7.57 -2.09
CA PRO A 155 6.06 -8.52 -1.00
C PRO A 155 7.24 -8.19 -0.08
N ALA A 156 6.99 -8.08 1.23
CA ALA A 156 7.98 -7.57 2.19
C ALA A 156 9.26 -8.43 2.31
N ALA A 157 9.16 -9.74 2.05
CA ALA A 157 10.28 -10.66 2.05
C ALA A 157 10.91 -10.88 0.66
N TYR A 158 10.54 -10.09 -0.34
CA TYR A 158 11.19 -10.13 -1.65
C TYR A 158 12.62 -9.61 -1.56
N VAL A 159 13.56 -10.32 -2.17
CA VAL A 159 15.00 -10.15 -1.87
C VAL A 159 15.76 -9.34 -2.92
N THR A 160 15.10 -8.54 -3.76
CA THR A 160 15.80 -7.66 -4.70
C THR A 160 16.33 -6.41 -4.01
N GLU A 161 17.56 -6.03 -4.34
CA GLU A 161 18.16 -4.80 -3.81
C GLU A 161 17.77 -3.55 -4.61
N SER A 162 17.39 -3.73 -5.88
CA SER A 162 16.95 -2.65 -6.77
C SER A 162 15.67 -3.04 -7.47
N PHE A 163 14.75 -2.08 -7.60
CA PHE A 163 13.48 -2.27 -8.30
C PHE A 163 13.14 -1.04 -9.14
N THR A 164 12.86 -1.28 -10.42
CA THR A 164 12.30 -0.27 -11.31
C THR A 164 10.83 -0.57 -11.52
N VAL A 165 9.98 0.36 -11.09
CA VAL A 165 8.53 0.25 -11.32
C VAL A 165 8.27 0.31 -12.83
N PRO A 166 7.48 -0.62 -13.39
CA PRO A 166 7.17 -0.64 -14.82
C PRO A 166 6.49 0.63 -15.31
N GLU A 167 6.85 1.05 -16.53
CA GLU A 167 6.15 2.10 -17.26
C GLU A 167 4.64 1.81 -17.37
N GLY A 168 3.82 2.86 -17.32
CA GLY A 168 2.37 2.75 -17.32
C GLY A 168 1.77 2.55 -15.93
N THR A 169 2.59 2.39 -14.87
CA THR A 169 2.10 2.48 -13.49
C THR A 169 1.77 3.94 -13.19
N ALA A 170 0.53 4.23 -12.80
CA ALA A 170 0.07 5.59 -12.49
C ALA A 170 0.05 5.88 -10.98
N VAL A 171 -0.19 4.87 -10.16
CA VAL A 171 -0.36 4.99 -8.73
C VAL A 171 0.47 3.95 -7.98
N ILE A 172 1.17 4.39 -6.95
CA ILE A 172 1.73 3.52 -5.91
C ILE A 172 0.77 3.60 -4.72
N ASP A 173 0.19 2.48 -4.31
CA ASP A 173 -0.76 2.46 -3.20
C ASP A 173 -0.14 2.88 -1.86
N SER A 174 -1.00 3.27 -0.93
CA SER A 174 -0.62 3.37 0.48
C SER A 174 -0.04 2.05 0.94
N LEU A 175 1.01 2.12 1.76
CA LEU A 175 1.66 0.93 2.35
C LEU A 175 2.20 -0.10 1.32
N ALA A 176 2.30 0.24 0.03
CA ALA A 176 2.65 -0.71 -1.04
C ALA A 176 4.02 -1.40 -0.84
N PHE A 177 5.00 -0.72 -0.27
CA PHE A 177 6.34 -1.23 0.06
C PHE A 177 6.59 -1.32 1.57
N TYR A 178 5.52 -1.34 2.37
CA TYR A 178 5.62 -1.27 3.83
C TYR A 178 6.57 -2.32 4.40
N HIS A 179 7.56 -1.85 5.18
CA HIS A 179 8.57 -2.68 5.85
C HIS A 179 9.39 -3.60 4.94
N THR A 180 9.57 -3.24 3.66
CA THR A 180 10.50 -3.94 2.76
C THR A 180 11.93 -3.78 3.24
N LYS A 181 12.64 -4.91 3.51
CA LYS A 181 13.93 -4.91 4.20
C LYS A 181 15.15 -5.01 3.29
N ALA A 182 14.98 -5.55 2.07
CA ALA A 182 16.09 -5.79 1.16
C ALA A 182 16.31 -4.67 0.13
N LEU A 183 15.27 -3.89 -0.17
CA LEU A 183 15.26 -2.88 -1.22
C LEU A 183 16.16 -1.69 -0.85
N LYS A 184 17.22 -1.48 -1.64
CA LYS A 184 18.18 -0.36 -1.48
C LYS A 184 17.90 0.79 -2.44
N GLU A 185 17.42 0.49 -3.64
CA GLU A 185 17.14 1.49 -4.67
C GLU A 185 15.78 1.24 -5.31
N ILE A 186 15.02 2.31 -5.50
CA ILE A 186 13.79 2.28 -6.29
C ILE A 186 13.77 3.41 -7.31
N ILE A 187 13.34 3.09 -8.53
CA ILE A 187 13.17 4.03 -9.64
C ILE A 187 11.68 4.03 -10.01
N LEU A 188 11.06 5.20 -9.88
CA LEU A 188 9.66 5.41 -10.26
C LEU A 188 9.63 6.10 -11.64
N PRO A 189 8.88 5.56 -12.62
CA PRO A 189 8.76 6.17 -13.95
C PRO A 189 7.90 7.44 -13.91
N ASP A 190 8.04 8.28 -14.93
CA ASP A 190 7.27 9.54 -15.03
C ASP A 190 5.76 9.32 -15.22
N SER A 191 5.32 8.09 -15.52
CA SER A 191 3.91 7.72 -15.51
C SER A 191 3.28 7.73 -14.11
N VAL A 192 4.08 7.63 -13.03
CA VAL A 192 3.56 7.67 -11.65
C VAL A 192 3.21 9.12 -11.29
N THR A 193 1.95 9.35 -11.00
CA THR A 193 1.41 10.67 -10.63
C THR A 193 1.03 10.77 -9.15
N ALA A 194 0.89 9.64 -8.45
CA ALA A 194 0.53 9.60 -7.04
C ALA A 194 1.27 8.48 -6.29
N ILE A 195 1.69 8.80 -5.08
CA ILE A 195 2.29 7.88 -4.11
C ILE A 195 1.46 8.00 -2.83
N GLY A 196 0.88 6.90 -2.39
CA GLY A 196 0.01 6.84 -1.22
C GLY A 196 0.75 7.03 0.11
N ALA A 197 -0.02 7.27 1.16
CA ALA A 197 0.52 7.42 2.51
C ALA A 197 1.27 6.15 2.95
N SER A 198 2.37 6.34 3.68
CA SER A 198 3.20 5.24 4.19
C SER A 198 3.72 4.27 3.10
N ALA A 199 3.71 4.65 1.81
CA ALA A 199 4.05 3.74 0.72
C ALA A 199 5.41 3.06 0.89
N PHE A 200 6.41 3.77 1.41
CA PHE A 200 7.76 3.26 1.69
C PHE A 200 8.10 3.25 3.18
N GLU A 201 7.10 3.34 4.06
CA GLU A 201 7.34 3.36 5.50
C GLU A 201 8.06 2.08 5.95
N GLY A 202 9.12 2.26 6.74
CA GLY A 202 9.90 1.16 7.26
C GLY A 202 10.81 0.44 6.26
N CYS A 203 10.99 0.97 5.04
CA CYS A 203 11.99 0.48 4.09
C CYS A 203 13.40 0.79 4.60
N SER A 204 13.82 0.05 5.62
CA SER A 204 15.01 0.38 6.42
C SER A 204 16.34 0.31 5.68
N ALA A 205 16.41 -0.47 4.58
CA ALA A 205 17.59 -0.58 3.72
C ALA A 205 17.58 0.43 2.56
N LEU A 206 16.49 1.16 2.31
CA LEU A 206 16.34 2.05 1.16
C LEU A 206 17.32 3.22 1.25
N GLU A 207 18.25 3.27 0.30
CA GLU A 207 19.32 4.28 0.24
C GLU A 207 19.02 5.36 -0.80
N LYS A 208 18.33 4.99 -1.89
CA LYS A 208 18.09 5.87 -3.03
C LYS A 208 16.69 5.71 -3.59
N VAL A 209 16.05 6.84 -3.86
CA VAL A 209 14.75 6.92 -4.53
C VAL A 209 14.86 7.90 -5.68
N VAL A 210 14.42 7.47 -6.87
CA VAL A 210 14.22 8.37 -8.02
C VAL A 210 12.72 8.60 -8.15
N LEU A 211 12.31 9.84 -7.90
CA LEU A 211 10.90 10.27 -7.96
C LEU A 211 10.53 10.72 -9.38
N PRO A 212 9.27 10.52 -9.81
CA PRO A 212 8.80 10.96 -11.11
C PRO A 212 8.69 12.48 -11.18
N ALA A 213 9.05 13.08 -12.31
CA ALA A 213 9.08 14.53 -12.49
C ALA A 213 7.71 15.21 -12.30
N GLY A 214 6.61 14.47 -12.50
CA GLY A 214 5.23 14.95 -12.38
C GLY A 214 4.60 14.83 -10.99
N LEU A 215 5.34 14.34 -9.98
CA LEU A 215 4.80 14.16 -8.63
C LEU A 215 4.41 15.50 -8.01
N ARG A 216 3.19 15.62 -7.48
CA ARG A 216 2.66 16.88 -6.92
C ARG A 216 2.70 16.98 -5.40
N ALA A 217 2.75 15.84 -4.72
CA ALA A 217 2.80 15.80 -3.26
C ALA A 217 3.58 14.56 -2.78
N VAL A 218 4.22 14.70 -1.64
CA VAL A 218 4.70 13.58 -0.83
C VAL A 218 3.66 13.35 0.25
N ALA A 219 2.98 12.23 0.21
CA ALA A 219 1.89 11.91 1.16
C ALA A 219 2.42 11.73 2.60
N PRO A 220 1.55 11.77 3.62
CA PRO A 220 1.98 11.55 5.00
C PRO A 220 2.74 10.22 5.17
N ARG A 221 3.81 10.25 5.97
CA ARG A 221 4.63 9.09 6.34
C ARG A 221 5.27 8.33 5.15
N THR A 222 5.22 8.86 3.93
CA THR A 222 5.68 8.14 2.72
C THR A 222 7.04 7.48 2.90
N PHE A 223 8.02 8.17 3.49
CA PHE A 223 9.38 7.67 3.73
C PHE A 223 9.72 7.55 5.23
N ALA A 224 8.71 7.53 6.11
CA ALA A 224 8.97 7.37 7.53
C ALA A 224 9.78 6.08 7.81
N TRP A 225 10.74 6.15 8.73
CA TRP A 225 11.62 5.02 9.09
C TRP A 225 12.51 4.47 7.98
N CYS A 226 12.70 5.20 6.87
CA CYS A 226 13.71 4.88 5.86
C CYS A 226 15.11 5.21 6.40
N ARG A 227 15.61 4.38 7.32
CA ARG A 227 16.80 4.69 8.12
C ARG A 227 18.10 4.79 7.32
N SER A 228 18.16 4.16 6.14
CA SER A 228 19.34 4.17 5.26
C SER A 228 19.27 5.24 4.17
N LEU A 229 18.13 5.93 4.00
CA LEU A 229 17.97 6.97 2.99
C LEU A 229 18.95 8.11 3.27
N LYS A 230 19.79 8.44 2.28
CA LYS A 230 20.87 9.43 2.40
C LYS A 230 20.48 10.79 1.87
N GLU A 231 19.89 10.80 0.69
CA GLU A 231 19.50 12.00 -0.03
C GLU A 231 18.20 11.77 -0.79
N ILE A 232 17.43 12.82 -0.95
CA ILE A 232 16.25 12.81 -1.82
C ILE A 232 16.08 14.17 -2.48
N VAL A 233 15.74 14.16 -3.76
CA VAL A 233 15.41 15.35 -4.54
C VAL A 233 13.92 15.29 -4.82
N LEU A 234 13.16 16.24 -4.28
CA LEU A 234 11.76 16.41 -4.62
C LEU A 234 11.65 17.16 -5.95
N PRO A 235 10.82 16.67 -6.90
CA PRO A 235 10.58 17.37 -8.15
C PRO A 235 10.02 18.77 -7.93
N GLU A 236 10.31 19.68 -8.85
CA GLU A 236 9.83 21.08 -8.77
C GLU A 236 8.29 21.22 -8.79
N THR A 237 7.60 20.16 -9.19
CA THR A 237 6.13 20.06 -9.18
C THR A 237 5.52 19.76 -7.81
N VAL A 238 6.33 19.39 -6.80
CA VAL A 238 5.84 19.05 -5.46
C VAL A 238 5.46 20.32 -4.72
N ALA A 239 4.18 20.49 -4.47
CA ALA A 239 3.63 21.60 -3.69
C ALA A 239 3.50 21.25 -2.19
N ASP A 240 3.28 20.00 -1.86
CA ASP A 240 2.95 19.59 -0.51
C ASP A 240 3.83 18.44 -0.02
N VAL A 241 4.35 18.58 1.20
CA VAL A 241 5.04 17.51 1.95
C VAL A 241 4.18 17.17 3.16
N GLY A 242 3.70 15.94 3.22
CA GLY A 242 2.79 15.47 4.26
C GLY A 242 3.43 15.37 5.65
N ALA A 243 2.58 15.26 6.66
CA ALA A 243 3.02 15.05 8.04
C ALA A 243 3.89 13.78 8.16
N GLU A 244 4.94 13.85 8.97
CA GLU A 244 5.85 12.74 9.25
C GLU A 244 6.49 12.12 8.00
N ALA A 245 6.50 12.80 6.84
CA ALA A 245 6.91 12.22 5.55
C ALA A 245 8.30 11.57 5.58
N PHE A 246 9.23 12.09 6.38
CA PHE A 246 10.60 11.59 6.57
C PHE A 246 10.92 11.29 8.04
N LEU A 247 9.90 11.05 8.87
CA LEU A 247 10.08 10.74 10.28
C LEU A 247 11.09 9.60 10.48
N PHE A 248 12.06 9.75 11.40
CA PHE A 248 13.09 8.74 11.71
C PHE A 248 14.02 8.35 10.54
N CYS A 249 14.20 9.18 9.51
CA CYS A 249 15.22 8.99 8.49
C CYS A 249 16.62 9.37 9.03
N ARG A 250 17.20 8.51 9.88
CA ARG A 250 18.39 8.82 10.69
C ARG A 250 19.67 9.12 9.90
N ASN A 251 19.76 8.62 8.66
CA ASN A 251 20.92 8.84 7.78
C ASN A 251 20.63 9.86 6.68
N LEU A 252 19.46 10.49 6.68
CA LEU A 252 19.10 11.51 5.71
C LEU A 252 19.95 12.77 5.96
N THR A 253 20.81 13.08 4.99
CA THR A 253 21.74 14.20 5.07
C THR A 253 21.33 15.38 4.23
N ARG A 254 20.56 15.14 3.14
CA ARG A 254 20.16 16.20 2.22
C ARG A 254 18.76 15.93 1.66
N VAL A 255 17.91 16.94 1.75
CA VAL A 255 16.63 17.00 1.05
C VAL A 255 16.61 18.23 0.18
N THR A 256 16.46 18.06 -1.13
CA THR A 256 16.26 19.19 -2.05
C THR A 256 14.76 19.43 -2.16
N LEU A 257 14.32 20.62 -1.71
CA LEU A 257 12.92 21.05 -1.81
C LEU A 257 12.71 21.93 -3.04
N PRO A 258 11.51 21.89 -3.65
CA PRO A 258 11.08 22.90 -4.60
C PRO A 258 11.10 24.29 -3.96
N ASP A 259 11.35 25.33 -4.76
CA ASP A 259 11.34 26.69 -4.25
C ASP A 259 9.91 27.18 -3.91
N ASP A 260 8.92 26.64 -4.63
CA ASP A 260 7.50 26.98 -4.52
C ASP A 260 6.69 26.02 -3.66
N VAL A 261 7.35 25.19 -2.79
CA VAL A 261 6.61 24.32 -1.88
C VAL A 261 5.69 25.16 -0.98
N GLN A 262 4.40 24.75 -0.94
CA GLN A 262 3.35 25.52 -0.28
C GLN A 262 3.11 25.06 1.17
N SER A 263 3.22 23.75 1.41
CA SER A 263 3.03 23.19 2.74
C SER A 263 4.05 22.13 3.09
N ILE A 264 4.48 22.12 4.35
CA ILE A 264 5.29 21.06 4.94
C ILE A 264 4.61 20.68 6.25
N GLY A 265 4.15 19.43 6.32
CA GLY A 265 3.37 18.91 7.43
C GLY A 265 4.17 18.83 8.73
N GLU A 266 3.43 18.68 9.81
CA GLU A 266 3.98 18.52 11.16
C GLU A 266 4.91 17.30 11.20
N ASP A 267 6.01 17.43 11.95
CA ASP A 267 6.99 16.36 12.17
C ASP A 267 7.62 15.76 10.89
N ALA A 268 7.53 16.44 9.74
CA ALA A 268 8.01 15.91 8.46
C ALA A 268 9.46 15.43 8.51
N PHE A 269 10.34 16.04 9.31
CA PHE A 269 11.76 15.70 9.46
C PHE A 269 12.16 15.39 10.91
N THR A 270 11.21 15.10 11.76
CA THR A 270 11.49 14.74 13.18
C THR A 270 12.33 13.48 13.24
N TRP A 271 13.34 13.46 14.12
CA TRP A 271 14.35 12.41 14.24
C TRP A 271 15.22 12.20 13.00
N CYS A 272 15.46 13.26 12.20
CA CYS A 272 16.46 13.31 11.13
C CYS A 272 17.68 14.15 11.54
N PRO A 273 18.56 13.68 12.43
CA PRO A 273 19.57 14.51 13.11
C PRO A 273 20.65 15.10 12.20
N LYS A 274 20.77 14.59 10.97
CA LYS A 274 21.81 14.99 10.01
C LYS A 274 21.27 15.81 8.85
N VAL A 275 19.94 16.01 8.76
CA VAL A 275 19.29 16.58 7.59
C VAL A 275 19.68 18.04 7.36
N GLN A 276 19.93 18.35 6.11
CA GLN A 276 20.09 19.71 5.59
C GLN A 276 19.06 19.91 4.47
N ILE A 277 18.41 21.05 4.48
CA ILE A 277 17.41 21.41 3.47
C ILE A 277 18.10 22.25 2.39
N ALA A 278 18.19 21.71 1.19
CA ALA A 278 18.69 22.39 0.01
C ALA A 278 17.52 23.09 -0.68
N VAL A 279 17.51 24.42 -0.65
CA VAL A 279 16.46 25.27 -1.21
C VAL A 279 17.04 26.64 -1.49
N GLN A 280 16.43 27.41 -2.42
CA GLN A 280 16.88 28.76 -2.71
C GLN A 280 16.70 29.67 -1.48
N PRO A 281 17.74 30.43 -1.08
CA PRO A 281 17.61 31.37 0.02
C PRO A 281 16.50 32.42 -0.21
N GLY A 282 15.76 32.75 0.85
CA GLY A 282 14.68 33.73 0.80
C GLY A 282 13.31 33.20 0.46
N THR A 283 13.19 31.91 0.06
CA THR A 283 11.90 31.26 -0.19
C THR A 283 11.16 30.96 1.11
N ALA A 284 9.84 30.71 1.01
CA ALA A 284 9.01 30.28 2.14
C ALA A 284 9.53 28.96 2.77
N ALA A 285 9.99 28.03 1.94
CA ALA A 285 10.60 26.78 2.39
C ALA A 285 11.89 27.00 3.21
N ALA A 286 12.74 27.96 2.79
CA ALA A 286 13.95 28.33 3.55
C ALA A 286 13.61 28.92 4.90
N GLN A 287 12.58 29.78 4.96
CA GLN A 287 12.10 30.39 6.20
C GLN A 287 11.51 29.32 7.13
N TRP A 288 10.68 28.44 6.60
CA TRP A 288 10.12 27.32 7.34
C TRP A 288 11.24 26.45 7.93
N ALA A 289 12.20 25.98 7.11
CA ALA A 289 13.30 25.12 7.57
C ALA A 289 14.10 25.79 8.69
N SER A 290 14.38 27.08 8.56
CA SER A 290 15.07 27.88 9.60
C SER A 290 14.24 27.98 10.89
N SER A 291 12.92 28.14 10.80
CA SER A 291 12.02 28.16 11.97
C SER A 291 11.98 26.84 12.72
N GLN A 292 12.22 25.72 12.02
CA GLN A 292 12.32 24.38 12.61
C GLN A 292 13.75 24.05 13.12
N GLY A 293 14.68 25.01 13.06
CA GLY A 293 16.07 24.79 13.46
C GLY A 293 16.87 23.91 12.50
N LEU A 294 16.38 23.69 11.29
CA LEU A 294 17.06 22.87 10.28
C LEU A 294 18.11 23.72 9.55
N LYS A 295 19.23 23.08 9.20
CA LYS A 295 20.27 23.74 8.42
C LYS A 295 19.83 23.92 6.96
N VAL A 296 19.80 25.15 6.51
CA VAL A 296 19.50 25.52 5.12
C VAL A 296 20.79 25.60 4.33
N THR A 297 20.81 25.03 3.12
CA THR A 297 21.89 25.14 2.14
C THR A 297 21.33 25.59 0.80
N GLY A 298 22.13 26.23 -0.04
CA GLY A 298 21.74 26.46 -1.44
C GLY A 298 21.56 25.18 -2.24
N LYS A 299 20.71 25.25 -3.28
CA LYS A 299 20.59 24.18 -4.31
C LYS A 299 21.87 24.04 -5.11
#